data_dca9c755ad57ea6c38a972cd18d6ca1f
#
_entry.id   dca9c755ad57ea6c38a972cd18d6ca1f
#
_cell.length_a   1.000
_cell.length_b   1.000
_cell.length_c   1.000
_cell.angle_alpha   90.00
_cell.angle_beta   90.00
_cell.angle_gamma   90.00
#
_symmetry.space_group_name_H-M   'P 1'
#
loop_
_entity.id
_entity.type
_entity.pdbx_description
1 polymer ?
#
loop_
_entity_poly.entity_id
_entity_poly.type
_entity_poly.pdbx_seq_one_letter_code
_entity_poly.pdbx_strand_id
1 'polypeptide(L)'
;MIKQADENDILTIEGILLDAVIWMKKNKLQNQWNEDSIKWNYLSKYYQVNDFYINYQNGVPAACIAITDLDLKYWSEIPQGKSLYIHKLAVKREFAGKGISEELINFAKKLSLKNGINSLRLDCNLQRNKLRMLYENEGFIYAGRKNLENNYDMALYVWHI
;
A
#
# COMPACT_ATOMS: atom_id res chain seq x y z
N MET A 1 -11.20 -11.66 6.61
CA MET A 1 -11.70 -11.83 5.22
C MET A 1 -11.22 -10.65 4.38
N ILE A 2 -10.66 -10.91 3.20
CA ILE A 2 -10.22 -9.84 2.27
C ILE A 2 -11.16 -9.85 1.06
N LYS A 3 -11.70 -8.69 0.72
CA LYS A 3 -12.64 -8.48 -0.39
C LYS A 3 -12.09 -7.41 -1.35
N GLN A 4 -12.22 -7.64 -2.65
CA GLN A 4 -11.97 -6.60 -3.64
C GLN A 4 -13.05 -5.52 -3.52
N ALA A 5 -12.64 -4.27 -3.57
CA ALA A 5 -13.54 -3.13 -3.40
C ALA A 5 -14.38 -2.86 -4.66
N ASP A 6 -15.55 -2.30 -4.44
CA ASP A 6 -16.43 -1.76 -5.48
C ASP A 6 -16.83 -0.30 -5.14
N GLU A 7 -17.66 0.32 -5.98
CA GLU A 7 -18.06 1.72 -5.83
C GLU A 7 -18.73 2.05 -4.47
N ASN A 8 -19.32 1.06 -3.80
CA ASN A 8 -19.93 1.24 -2.50
C ASN A 8 -18.89 1.31 -1.36
N ASP A 9 -17.64 0.93 -1.63
CA ASP A 9 -16.57 0.87 -0.66
C ASP A 9 -15.71 2.15 -0.61
N ILE A 10 -15.98 3.14 -1.48
CA ILE A 10 -15.16 4.36 -1.60
C ILE A 10 -15.01 5.07 -0.25
N LEU A 11 -16.11 5.31 0.46
CA LEU A 11 -16.05 5.98 1.78
C LEU A 11 -15.34 5.14 2.83
N THR A 12 -15.40 3.82 2.72
CA THR A 12 -14.68 2.90 3.60
C THR A 12 -13.17 3.01 3.36
N ILE A 13 -12.73 3.05 2.10
CA ILE A 13 -11.32 3.25 1.75
C ILE A 13 -10.82 4.59 2.28
N GLU A 14 -11.54 5.69 2.00
CA GLU A 14 -11.19 7.01 2.50
C GLU A 14 -11.07 7.02 4.04
N GLY A 15 -12.01 6.38 4.74
CA GLY A 15 -12.01 6.30 6.20
C GLY A 15 -10.82 5.55 6.77
N ILE A 16 -10.40 4.44 6.15
CA ILE A 16 -9.21 3.69 6.56
C ILE A 16 -7.95 4.54 6.33
N LEU A 17 -7.82 5.17 5.18
CA LEU A 17 -6.66 6.00 4.85
C LEU A 17 -6.59 7.25 5.72
N LEU A 18 -7.73 7.88 6.03
CA LEU A 18 -7.79 9.04 6.92
C LEU A 18 -7.34 8.70 8.35
N ASP A 19 -7.76 7.56 8.87
CA ASP A 19 -7.31 7.07 10.19
C ASP A 19 -5.76 6.97 10.24
N ALA A 20 -5.15 6.43 9.19
CA ALA A 20 -3.69 6.35 9.08
C ALA A 20 -3.03 7.74 8.99
N VAL A 21 -3.58 8.65 8.20
CA VAL A 21 -3.06 10.04 8.05
C VAL A 21 -3.11 10.78 9.38
N ILE A 22 -4.22 10.71 10.09
CA ILE A 22 -4.39 11.35 11.40
C ILE A 22 -3.34 10.81 12.40
N TRP A 23 -3.18 9.50 12.45
CA TRP A 23 -2.19 8.88 13.34
C TRP A 23 -0.75 9.28 13.00
N MET A 24 -0.37 9.26 11.72
CA MET A 24 0.96 9.66 11.28
C MET A 24 1.24 11.13 11.61
N LYS A 25 0.29 12.02 11.40
CA LYS A 25 0.39 13.44 11.74
C LYS A 25 0.58 13.63 13.25
N LYS A 26 -0.23 12.95 14.07
CA LYS A 26 -0.15 13.00 15.53
C LYS A 26 1.22 12.53 16.05
N ASN A 27 1.82 11.55 15.41
CA ASN A 27 3.12 10.97 15.78
C ASN A 27 4.30 11.62 15.05
N LYS A 28 4.08 12.70 14.31
CA LYS A 28 5.09 13.47 13.55
C LYS A 28 5.93 12.59 12.62
N LEU A 29 5.31 11.60 12.00
CA LEU A 29 5.96 10.72 11.03
C LEU A 29 6.01 11.39 9.67
N GLN A 30 7.15 11.26 8.99
CA GLN A 30 7.25 11.67 7.58
C GLN A 30 6.30 10.84 6.74
N ASN A 31 5.44 11.51 5.99
CA ASN A 31 4.50 10.87 5.09
C ASN A 31 4.06 11.83 4.00
N GLN A 32 4.00 11.35 2.76
CA GLN A 32 3.49 12.12 1.63
C GLN A 32 1.96 12.11 1.52
N TRP A 33 1.27 11.31 2.34
CA TRP A 33 -0.19 11.33 2.38
C TRP A 33 -0.68 12.47 3.26
N ASN A 34 -1.72 13.13 2.82
CA ASN A 34 -2.44 14.14 3.59
C ASN A 34 -3.95 13.93 3.45
N GLU A 35 -4.74 14.73 4.14
CA GLU A 35 -6.20 14.60 4.16
C GLU A 35 -6.85 14.78 2.78
N ASP A 36 -6.25 15.56 1.89
CA ASP A 36 -6.76 15.77 0.53
C ASP A 36 -6.36 14.63 -0.42
N SER A 37 -5.12 14.12 -0.28
CA SER A 37 -4.59 13.10 -1.18
C SER A 37 -5.17 11.70 -0.97
N ILE A 38 -5.94 11.50 0.11
CA ILE A 38 -6.64 10.22 0.36
C ILE A 38 -8.12 10.27 -0.02
N LYS A 39 -8.61 11.41 -0.49
CA LYS A 39 -9.96 11.53 -1.03
C LYS A 39 -10.08 10.88 -2.39
N TRP A 40 -11.25 10.32 -2.69
CA TRP A 40 -11.46 9.59 -3.94
C TRP A 40 -11.29 10.46 -5.18
N ASN A 41 -11.66 11.74 -5.14
CA ASN A 41 -11.44 12.67 -6.25
C ASN A 41 -9.95 12.85 -6.60
N TYR A 42 -9.04 12.61 -5.64
CA TYR A 42 -7.61 12.60 -5.88
C TYR A 42 -7.13 11.18 -6.26
N LEU A 43 -7.53 10.16 -5.49
CA LEU A 43 -7.11 8.76 -5.70
C LEU A 43 -7.53 8.25 -7.08
N SER A 44 -8.70 8.62 -7.57
CA SER A 44 -9.24 8.21 -8.88
C SER A 44 -8.44 8.68 -10.08
N LYS A 45 -7.51 9.61 -9.88
CA LYS A 45 -6.53 10.01 -10.91
C LYS A 45 -5.45 8.95 -11.16
N TYR A 46 -5.24 8.06 -10.19
CA TYR A 46 -4.16 7.08 -10.20
C TYR A 46 -4.64 5.64 -10.06
N TYR A 47 -5.83 5.43 -9.49
CA TYR A 47 -6.37 4.11 -9.17
C TYR A 47 -7.81 3.96 -9.66
N GLN A 48 -8.17 2.72 -9.97
CA GLN A 48 -9.55 2.29 -10.07
C GLN A 48 -9.99 1.75 -8.70
N VAL A 49 -11.30 1.74 -8.42
CA VAL A 49 -11.79 1.27 -7.11
C VAL A 49 -11.45 -0.21 -6.90
N ASN A 50 -11.51 -1.01 -7.95
CA ASN A 50 -11.19 -2.45 -7.90
C ASN A 50 -9.69 -2.76 -7.83
N ASP A 51 -8.81 -1.75 -7.83
CA ASP A 51 -7.40 -1.92 -7.42
C ASP A 51 -7.27 -2.10 -5.91
N PHE A 52 -8.29 -1.66 -5.16
CA PHE A 52 -8.30 -1.76 -3.70
C PHE A 52 -8.88 -3.09 -3.21
N TYR A 53 -8.31 -3.57 -2.12
CA TYR A 53 -8.77 -4.72 -1.35
C TYR A 53 -8.91 -4.30 0.11
N ILE A 54 -10.00 -4.69 0.74
CA ILE A 54 -10.32 -4.35 2.14
C ILE A 54 -10.29 -5.61 2.99
N ASN A 55 -9.55 -5.56 4.08
CA ASN A 55 -9.54 -6.59 5.10
C ASN A 55 -10.62 -6.28 6.14
N TYR A 56 -11.51 -7.25 6.36
CA TYR A 56 -12.56 -7.19 7.38
C TYR A 56 -12.22 -8.10 8.55
N GLN A 57 -12.33 -7.57 9.76
CA GLN A 57 -12.19 -8.30 11.02
C GLN A 57 -13.56 -8.32 11.71
N ASN A 58 -14.17 -9.50 11.88
CA ASN A 58 -15.52 -9.66 12.44
C ASN A 58 -16.57 -8.73 11.77
N GLY A 59 -16.51 -8.61 10.45
CA GLY A 59 -17.42 -7.76 9.66
C GLY A 59 -17.10 -6.27 9.68
N VAL A 60 -16.06 -5.82 10.39
CA VAL A 60 -15.63 -4.43 10.47
C VAL A 60 -14.45 -4.18 9.52
N PRO A 61 -14.49 -3.16 8.65
CA PRO A 61 -13.35 -2.84 7.77
C PRO A 61 -12.16 -2.33 8.60
N ALA A 62 -11.08 -3.10 8.59
CA ALA A 62 -9.92 -2.91 9.44
C ALA A 62 -8.71 -2.32 8.70
N ALA A 63 -8.55 -2.64 7.41
CA ALA A 63 -7.39 -2.26 6.64
C ALA A 63 -7.68 -2.27 5.15
N CYS A 64 -6.85 -1.58 4.37
CA CYS A 64 -6.89 -1.65 2.90
C CYS A 64 -5.48 -1.71 2.30
N ILE A 65 -5.44 -2.15 1.05
CA ILE A 65 -4.26 -2.16 0.19
C ILE A 65 -4.73 -1.90 -1.25
N ALA A 66 -3.97 -1.10 -2.01
CA ALA A 66 -4.14 -1.01 -3.45
C ALA A 66 -3.06 -1.81 -4.16
N ILE A 67 -3.42 -2.56 -5.21
CA ILE A 67 -2.51 -3.40 -6.00
C ILE A 67 -2.73 -3.07 -7.47
N THR A 68 -1.67 -2.63 -8.14
CA THR A 68 -1.67 -2.28 -9.57
C THR A 68 -0.63 -3.10 -10.33
N ASP A 69 -0.70 -3.12 -11.65
CA ASP A 69 0.26 -3.79 -12.54
C ASP A 69 1.21 -2.83 -13.25
N LEU A 70 1.15 -1.55 -12.90
CA LEU A 70 2.00 -0.49 -13.43
C LEU A 70 2.28 0.57 -12.37
N ASP A 71 3.52 1.06 -12.30
CA ASP A 71 3.91 2.21 -11.50
C ASP A 71 4.89 3.09 -12.30
N LEU A 72 4.38 4.12 -12.94
CA LEU A 72 5.18 5.06 -13.74
C LEU A 72 5.97 6.05 -12.89
N LYS A 73 5.65 6.20 -11.61
CA LYS A 73 6.30 7.16 -10.73
C LYS A 73 7.63 6.65 -10.21
N TYR A 74 7.65 5.46 -9.64
CA TYR A 74 8.85 4.91 -9.01
C TYR A 74 9.51 3.79 -9.80
N TRP A 75 8.79 3.14 -10.70
CA TRP A 75 9.22 1.95 -11.43
C TRP A 75 8.94 2.05 -12.94
N SER A 76 9.15 3.25 -13.51
CA SER A 76 8.85 3.54 -14.91
C SER A 76 9.63 2.68 -15.92
N GLU A 77 10.75 2.10 -15.49
CA GLU A 77 11.57 1.18 -16.30
C GLU A 77 11.02 -0.23 -16.43
N ILE A 78 10.03 -0.58 -15.60
CA ILE A 78 9.43 -1.91 -15.62
C ILE A 78 8.16 -1.89 -16.48
N PRO A 79 8.08 -2.69 -17.55
CA PRO A 79 6.88 -2.74 -18.39
C PRO A 79 5.63 -3.18 -17.63
N GLN A 80 4.46 -2.70 -18.03
CA GLN A 80 3.18 -3.10 -17.46
C GLN A 80 3.00 -4.63 -17.45
N GLY A 81 2.45 -5.15 -16.37
CA GLY A 81 2.18 -6.58 -16.20
C GLY A 81 3.40 -7.44 -15.87
N LYS A 82 4.59 -6.86 -15.74
CA LYS A 82 5.81 -7.60 -15.34
C LYS A 82 6.02 -7.67 -13.84
N SER A 83 5.31 -6.85 -13.07
CA SER A 83 5.28 -6.86 -11.61
C SER A 83 3.91 -6.41 -11.14
N LEU A 84 3.53 -6.79 -9.93
CA LEU A 84 2.49 -6.07 -9.19
C LEU A 84 3.12 -5.08 -8.22
N TYR A 85 2.39 -4.04 -7.91
CA TYR A 85 2.83 -2.93 -7.06
C TYR A 85 1.86 -2.74 -5.89
N ILE A 86 2.42 -2.70 -4.69
CA ILE A 86 1.67 -2.42 -3.46
C ILE A 86 1.65 -0.91 -3.21
N HIS A 87 0.45 -0.38 -3.03
CA HIS A 87 0.20 1.01 -2.67
C HIS A 87 -0.83 1.08 -1.54
N LYS A 88 -0.86 2.20 -0.84
CA LYS A 88 -1.93 2.54 0.11
C LYS A 88 -2.22 1.45 1.15
N LEU A 89 -1.19 0.71 1.58
CA LEU A 89 -1.33 -0.23 2.69
C LEU A 89 -1.55 0.57 3.99
N ALA A 90 -2.71 0.39 4.58
CA ALA A 90 -3.10 1.07 5.81
C ALA A 90 -3.94 0.17 6.71
N VAL A 91 -3.67 0.20 8.00
CA VAL A 91 -4.43 -0.51 9.03
C VAL A 91 -4.96 0.52 10.03
N LYS A 92 -6.26 0.50 10.32
CA LYS A 92 -6.84 1.36 11.36
C LYS A 92 -6.18 1.08 12.71
N ARG A 93 -5.98 2.13 13.51
CA ARG A 93 -5.23 2.04 14.76
C ARG A 93 -5.82 1.06 15.77
N GLU A 94 -7.14 0.95 15.83
CA GLU A 94 -7.82 -0.02 16.69
C GLU A 94 -7.50 -1.50 16.35
N PHE A 95 -7.01 -1.75 15.14
CA PHE A 95 -6.61 -3.07 14.65
C PHE A 95 -5.10 -3.24 14.53
N ALA A 96 -4.29 -2.26 14.93
CA ALA A 96 -2.84 -2.33 14.81
C ALA A 96 -2.23 -3.44 15.69
N GLY A 97 -1.11 -4.00 15.24
CA GLY A 97 -0.38 -5.03 15.97
C GLY A 97 -1.03 -6.42 15.98
N LYS A 98 -1.99 -6.66 15.09
CA LYS A 98 -2.71 -7.94 14.97
C LYS A 98 -2.35 -8.76 13.73
N GLY A 99 -1.23 -8.43 13.05
CA GLY A 99 -0.79 -9.17 11.86
C GLY A 99 -1.56 -8.88 10.58
N ILE A 100 -2.39 -7.82 10.54
CA ILE A 100 -3.26 -7.54 9.39
C ILE A 100 -2.46 -7.02 8.19
N SER A 101 -1.37 -6.27 8.43
CA SER A 101 -0.47 -5.85 7.36
C SER A 101 0.16 -7.06 6.67
N GLU A 102 0.61 -8.02 7.45
CA GLU A 102 1.18 -9.28 6.97
C GLU A 102 0.16 -10.11 6.19
N GLU A 103 -1.09 -10.16 6.65
CA GLU A 103 -2.19 -10.81 5.90
C GLU A 103 -2.39 -10.19 4.51
N LEU A 104 -2.40 -8.84 4.43
CA LEU A 104 -2.57 -8.13 3.16
C LEU A 104 -1.36 -8.30 2.23
N ILE A 105 -0.15 -8.27 2.78
CA ILE A 105 1.07 -8.53 2.00
C ILE A 105 1.07 -9.96 1.45
N ASN A 106 0.71 -10.95 2.27
CA ASN A 106 0.61 -12.34 1.83
C ASN A 106 -0.51 -12.55 0.81
N PHE A 107 -1.61 -11.82 0.94
CA PHE A 107 -2.65 -11.79 -0.09
C PHE A 107 -2.10 -11.25 -1.43
N ALA A 108 -1.35 -10.15 -1.42
CA ALA A 108 -0.74 -9.58 -2.61
C ALA A 108 0.23 -10.56 -3.29
N LYS A 109 1.05 -11.29 -2.50
CA LYS A 109 1.93 -12.35 -3.01
C LYS A 109 1.13 -13.45 -3.72
N LYS A 110 0.07 -13.95 -3.09
CA LYS A 110 -0.80 -14.98 -3.69
C LYS A 110 -1.48 -14.49 -4.96
N LEU A 111 -1.93 -13.24 -4.98
CA LEU A 111 -2.54 -12.63 -6.15
C LEU A 111 -1.54 -12.52 -7.31
N SER A 112 -0.32 -12.12 -7.01
CA SER A 112 0.78 -12.05 -7.98
C SER A 112 1.01 -13.43 -8.63
N LEU A 113 1.17 -14.47 -7.82
CA LEU A 113 1.38 -15.85 -8.30
C LEU A 113 0.20 -16.36 -9.13
N LYS A 114 -1.02 -16.10 -8.70
CA LYS A 114 -2.24 -16.49 -9.43
C LYS A 114 -2.29 -15.86 -10.81
N ASN A 115 -1.73 -14.66 -10.95
CA ASN A 115 -1.65 -13.96 -12.25
C ASN A 115 -0.40 -14.32 -13.07
N GLY A 116 0.41 -15.27 -12.62
CA GLY A 116 1.65 -15.66 -13.29
C GLY A 116 2.76 -14.61 -13.21
N ILE A 117 2.67 -13.69 -12.23
CA ILE A 117 3.65 -12.63 -12.01
C ILE A 117 4.49 -12.98 -10.77
N ASN A 118 5.80 -13.07 -10.95
CA ASN A 118 6.71 -13.58 -9.92
C ASN A 118 7.38 -12.48 -9.11
N SER A 119 6.86 -11.25 -9.15
CA SER A 119 7.43 -10.15 -8.38
C SER A 119 6.39 -9.17 -7.90
N LEU A 120 6.63 -8.67 -6.68
CA LEU A 120 5.95 -7.52 -6.11
C LEU A 120 6.95 -6.41 -5.86
N ARG A 121 6.54 -5.18 -6.07
CA ARG A 121 7.34 -3.99 -5.81
C ARG A 121 6.56 -3.00 -4.97
N LEU A 122 7.29 -2.17 -4.25
CA LEU A 122 6.72 -1.07 -3.48
C LEU A 122 7.75 0.03 -3.25
N ASP A 123 7.27 1.16 -2.81
CA ASP A 123 8.05 2.26 -2.26
C ASP A 123 7.50 2.63 -0.89
N CYS A 124 8.38 3.06 -0.01
CA CYS A 124 8.01 3.63 1.28
C CYS A 124 9.02 4.68 1.72
N ASN A 125 8.61 5.57 2.62
CA ASN A 125 9.50 6.60 3.12
C ASN A 125 10.74 5.98 3.79
N LEU A 126 11.92 6.43 3.37
CA LEU A 126 13.22 5.91 3.84
C LEU A 126 13.38 6.02 5.37
N GLN A 127 12.79 7.03 5.99
CA GLN A 127 12.86 7.28 7.43
C GLN A 127 11.87 6.46 8.26
N ARG A 128 10.94 5.76 7.61
CA ARG A 128 9.93 4.93 8.29
C ARG A 128 10.49 3.55 8.61
N ASN A 129 11.39 3.47 9.60
CA ASN A 129 12.14 2.24 9.94
C ASN A 129 11.23 1.06 10.28
N LYS A 130 10.16 1.27 11.03
CA LYS A 130 9.22 0.19 11.39
C LYS A 130 8.49 -0.36 10.16
N LEU A 131 8.12 0.51 9.23
CA LEU A 131 7.49 0.12 7.98
C LEU A 131 8.46 -0.65 7.08
N ARG A 132 9.70 -0.19 7.00
CA ARG A 132 10.76 -0.90 6.28
C ARG A 132 11.01 -2.29 6.86
N MET A 133 11.10 -2.41 8.19
CA MET A 133 11.25 -3.70 8.87
C MET A 133 10.09 -4.65 8.57
N LEU A 134 8.86 -4.15 8.49
CA LEU A 134 7.69 -4.96 8.10
C LEU A 134 7.92 -5.61 6.74
N TYR A 135 8.32 -4.82 5.73
CA TYR A 135 8.56 -5.35 4.39
C TYR A 135 9.76 -6.29 4.34
N GLU A 136 10.85 -5.97 5.03
CA GLU A 136 12.03 -6.83 5.10
C GLU A 136 11.73 -8.18 5.78
N ASN A 137 10.94 -8.18 6.85
CA ASN A 137 10.46 -9.40 7.52
C ASN A 137 9.55 -10.24 6.62
N GLU A 138 8.82 -9.60 5.70
CA GLU A 138 8.00 -10.26 4.69
C GLU A 138 8.80 -10.69 3.45
N GLY A 139 10.12 -10.62 3.49
CA GLY A 139 11.01 -11.10 2.43
C GLY A 139 11.22 -10.13 1.27
N PHE A 140 10.83 -8.87 1.42
CA PHE A 140 11.19 -7.83 0.45
C PHE A 140 12.65 -7.43 0.62
N ILE A 141 13.33 -7.19 -0.49
CA ILE A 141 14.74 -6.80 -0.54
C ILE A 141 14.83 -5.34 -0.97
N TYR A 142 15.64 -4.57 -0.25
CA TYR A 142 15.93 -3.18 -0.58
C TYR A 142 16.60 -3.10 -1.96
N ALA A 143 16.03 -2.31 -2.85
CA ALA A 143 16.45 -2.18 -4.25
C ALA A 143 17.00 -0.78 -4.60
N GLY A 144 17.13 0.11 -3.63
CA GLY A 144 17.62 1.47 -3.84
C GLY A 144 16.68 2.53 -3.30
N ARG A 145 17.01 3.79 -3.60
CA ARG A 145 16.18 4.93 -3.19
C ARG A 145 15.94 5.88 -4.34
N LYS A 146 14.81 6.58 -4.30
CA LYS A 146 14.50 7.70 -5.20
C LYS A 146 13.98 8.89 -4.39
N ASN A 147 14.37 10.09 -4.82
CA ASN A 147 13.79 11.33 -4.36
C ASN A 147 13.19 12.03 -5.59
N LEU A 148 11.87 12.18 -5.60
CA LEU A 148 11.14 12.83 -6.68
C LEU A 148 10.58 14.15 -6.16
N GLU A 149 10.93 15.27 -6.85
CA GLU A 149 10.33 16.60 -6.68
C GLU A 149 9.90 16.98 -5.26
N ASN A 150 10.73 17.61 -4.47
CA ASN A 150 10.42 18.12 -3.13
C ASN A 150 9.86 17.11 -2.12
N ASN A 151 9.92 15.84 -2.47
CA ASN A 151 9.42 14.78 -1.63
C ASN A 151 10.52 14.22 -0.74
N TYR A 152 10.09 13.37 0.15
CA TYR A 152 10.97 12.60 0.99
C TYR A 152 11.77 11.58 0.16
N ASP A 153 12.92 11.17 0.67
CA ASP A 153 13.62 10.01 0.14
C ASP A 153 12.76 8.76 0.31
N MET A 154 12.53 8.06 -0.79
CA MET A 154 11.74 6.85 -0.81
C MET A 154 12.64 5.63 -0.98
N ALA A 155 12.46 4.63 -0.10
CA ALA A 155 13.08 3.32 -0.23
C ALA A 155 12.28 2.45 -1.19
N LEU A 156 12.96 1.80 -2.12
CA LEU A 156 12.38 0.88 -3.08
C LEU A 156 12.61 -0.56 -2.62
N TYR A 157 11.59 -1.38 -2.70
CA TYR A 157 11.62 -2.78 -2.29
C TYR A 157 11.06 -3.71 -3.35
N VAL A 158 11.66 -4.88 -3.48
CA VAL A 158 11.23 -5.94 -4.41
C VAL A 158 11.13 -7.25 -3.67
N TRP A 159 10.06 -7.98 -3.90
CA TRP A 159 9.90 -9.38 -3.55
C TRP A 159 9.84 -10.23 -4.82
N HIS A 160 10.59 -11.33 -4.85
CA HIS A 160 10.56 -12.36 -5.89
C HIS A 160 10.30 -13.72 -5.27
N ILE A 161 9.72 -14.65 -6.07
CA ILE A 161 9.81 -16.07 -5.76
C ILE A 161 11.24 -16.54 -6.00
#